data_bf832dc12117c860fb62fbe69be69eff
#
_entry.id   bf832dc12117c860fb62fbe69be69eff
#
_cell.length_a   1.000
_cell.length_b   1.000
_cell.length_c   1.000
_cell.angle_alpha   90.00
_cell.angle_beta   90.00
_cell.angle_gamma   90.00
#
_symmetry.space_group_name_H-M   'P 1'
#
loop_
_entity.id
_entity.type
_entity.pdbx_description
1 polymer ?
#
loop_
_entity_poly.entity_id
_entity_poly.type
_entity_poly.pdbx_seq_one_letter_code
_entity_poly.pdbx_strand_id
1 'polypeptide(L)' 'MKYLIIKCIPLSDQYECDADKEPVCITNDTTAYEGKSYDIYEIHNDGSLELIQSYEDCE' A
#
# COMPACT_ATOMS: atom_id res chain seq x y z
N MET A 1 8.82 2.54 -14.59
CA MET A 1 8.09 3.26 -13.55
C MET A 1 8.38 2.64 -12.20
N LYS A 2 8.33 3.44 -11.17
CA LYS A 2 8.61 2.96 -9.83
C LYS A 2 7.37 3.06 -8.97
N TYR A 3 7.22 2.12 -8.07
CA TYR A 3 6.07 2.06 -7.17
C TYR A 3 6.57 1.89 -5.75
N LEU A 4 5.92 2.59 -4.85
CA LEU A 4 6.18 2.45 -3.43
C LEU A 4 5.17 1.48 -2.84
N ILE A 5 5.66 0.44 -2.21
CA ILE A 5 4.83 -0.60 -1.62
C ILE A 5 4.81 -0.40 -0.11
N ILE A 6 3.62 -0.30 0.43
CA ILE A 6 3.43 -0.12 1.86
C ILE A 6 2.58 -1.27 2.37
N LYS A 7 3.09 -1.99 3.34
CA LYS A 7 2.36 -3.09 3.93
C LYS A 7 1.37 -2.55 4.94
N CYS A 8 0.14 -3.06 4.87
CA CYS A 8 -0.90 -2.71 5.81
C CYS A 8 -1.08 -3.87 6.78
N ILE A 9 -0.89 -3.60 8.05
CA ILE A 9 -1.01 -4.61 9.10
C ILE A 9 -2.29 -4.32 9.86
N PRO A 10 -3.35 -5.12 9.67
CA PRO A 10 -4.60 -4.86 10.35
C PRO A 10 -4.42 -4.93 11.86
N LEU A 11 -5.00 -3.99 12.56
CA LEU A 11 -5.01 -4.03 14.00
C LEU A 11 -6.01 -5.08 14.45
N SER A 12 -5.73 -5.70 15.57
CA SER A 12 -6.58 -6.76 16.08
C SER A 12 -7.85 -6.22 16.72
N ASP A 13 -7.93 -4.94 16.91
CA ASP A 13 -9.07 -4.32 17.55
C ASP A 13 -10.26 -4.34 16.61
N GLN A 14 -11.33 -4.97 17.03
CA GLN A 14 -12.48 -5.16 16.17
C GLN A 14 -13.23 -3.87 15.87
N TYR A 15 -12.92 -2.81 16.54
CA TYR A 15 -13.62 -1.55 16.32
C TYR A 15 -12.94 -0.66 15.32
N GLU A 16 -11.75 -1.03 14.89
CA GLU A 16 -10.95 -0.12 14.11
C GLU A 16 -10.91 -0.54 12.67
N CYS A 17 -11.00 0.46 11.82
CA CYS A 17 -10.72 0.27 10.41
C CYS A 17 -9.30 0.64 10.09
N ASP A 18 -8.54 0.92 11.11
CA ASP A 18 -7.15 1.33 10.94
C ASP A 18 -6.24 0.16 10.71
N ALA A 19 -5.11 0.45 10.16
CA ALA A 19 -4.05 -0.52 10.00
C ALA A 19 -2.74 0.21 10.16
N ASP A 20 -1.78 -0.45 10.78
CA ASP A 20 -0.43 0.05 10.79
C ASP A 20 0.13 -0.07 9.39
N LYS A 21 0.97 0.87 9.02
CA LYS A 21 1.53 0.89 7.67
C LYS A 21 3.04 0.94 7.76
N GLU A 22 3.69 0.08 7.01
CA GLU A 22 5.13 -0.01 6.97
C GLU A 22 5.61 0.00 5.54
N PRO A 23 6.57 0.85 5.20
CA PRO A 23 7.14 0.79 3.86
C PRO A 23 7.88 -0.52 3.67
N VAL A 24 7.69 -1.13 2.52
CA VAL A 24 8.30 -2.41 2.20
C VAL A 24 9.47 -2.21 1.24
N CYS A 25 9.17 -1.64 0.08
CA CYS A 25 10.20 -1.50 -0.94
C CYS A 25 9.70 -0.57 -2.04
N ILE A 26 10.62 -0.21 -2.90
CA ILE A 26 10.30 0.48 -4.14
C ILE A 26 10.63 -0.51 -5.25
N THR A 27 9.65 -0.75 -6.11
CA THR A 27 9.79 -1.75 -7.16
C THR A 27 9.21 -1.23 -8.45
N ASN A 28 9.60 -1.83 -9.56
CA ASN A 28 9.00 -1.53 -10.84
C ASN A 28 7.99 -2.61 -11.25
N ASP A 29 7.73 -3.57 -10.38
CA ASP A 29 6.82 -4.67 -10.67
C ASP A 29 5.91 -4.87 -9.45
N THR A 30 4.62 -4.59 -9.62
CA THR A 30 3.66 -4.67 -8.53
C THR A 30 2.91 -5.98 -8.50
N THR A 31 3.22 -6.91 -9.38
CA THR A 31 2.43 -8.13 -9.53
C THR A 31 2.33 -8.91 -8.23
N ALA A 32 3.42 -8.96 -7.47
CA ALA A 32 3.46 -9.73 -6.24
C ALA A 32 2.58 -9.11 -5.14
N TYR A 33 2.19 -7.85 -5.31
CA TYR A 33 1.48 -7.11 -4.28
C TYR A 33 0.05 -6.78 -4.64
N GLU A 34 -0.33 -6.99 -5.90
CA GLU A 34 -1.66 -6.64 -6.35
C GLU A 34 -2.68 -7.58 -5.73
N GLY A 35 -3.80 -7.00 -5.31
CA GLY A 35 -4.88 -7.77 -4.72
C GLY A 35 -4.61 -8.25 -3.31
N LYS A 36 -3.57 -7.75 -2.68
CA LYS A 36 -3.18 -8.18 -1.35
C LYS A 36 -3.25 -6.99 -0.39
N SER A 37 -2.78 -7.21 0.82
CA SER A 37 -2.90 -6.21 1.89
C SER A 37 -1.79 -5.18 1.81
N TYR A 38 -1.68 -4.54 0.66
CA TYR A 38 -0.65 -3.54 0.41
C TYR A 38 -1.25 -2.32 -0.21
N ASP A 39 -0.71 -1.17 0.15
CA ASP A 39 -0.94 0.07 -0.59
C ASP A 39 0.15 0.19 -1.63
N ILE A 40 -0.22 0.59 -2.83
CA ILE A 40 0.72 0.76 -3.93
C ILE A 40 0.57 2.19 -4.44
N TYR A 41 1.67 2.92 -4.45
CA TYR A 41 1.72 4.27 -4.98
C TYR A 41 2.67 4.31 -6.15
N GLU A 42 2.26 4.98 -7.21
CA GLU A 42 3.16 5.22 -8.35
C GLU A 42 3.98 6.46 -8.05
N ILE A 43 5.29 6.38 -8.27
CA ILE A 43 6.19 7.49 -8.04
C ILE A 43 6.44 8.16 -9.40
N HIS A 44 6.01 9.40 -9.51
CA HIS A 44 6.18 10.17 -10.72
C HIS A 44 7.55 10.84 -10.77
N ASN A 45 7.92 11.30 -11.96
CA ASN A 45 9.24 11.89 -12.15
C ASN A 45 9.47 13.13 -11.30
N ASP A 46 8.40 13.84 -10.96
CA ASP A 46 8.52 15.04 -10.15
C ASP A 46 8.49 14.73 -8.66
N GLY A 47 8.45 13.45 -8.29
CA GLY A 47 8.45 13.05 -6.90
C GLY A 47 7.07 12.91 -6.29
N SER A 48 6.02 13.22 -7.04
CA SER A 48 4.68 13.06 -6.52
C SER A 48 4.27 11.59 -6.50
N LEU A 49 3.30 11.28 -5.67
CA LEU A 49 2.80 9.92 -5.52
C LEU A 49 1.35 9.86 -5.96
N GLU A 50 1.00 8.79 -6.64
CA GLU A 50 -0.37 8.54 -7.04
C GLU A 50 -0.80 7.20 -6.50
N LEU A 51 -1.91 7.17 -5.78
CA LEU A 51 -2.41 5.93 -5.19
C LEU A 51 -2.99 5.05 -6.28
N ILE A 52 -2.42 3.86 -6.42
CA ILE A 52 -2.87 2.88 -7.41
C ILE A 52 -3.76 1.84 -6.75
N GLN A 53 -3.36 1.38 -5.56
CA GLN A 53 -4.12 0.37 -4.83
C GLN A 53 -4.10 0.73 -3.36
N SER A 54 -5.25 0.65 -2.74
CA SER A 54 -5.38 0.93 -1.31
C SER A 54 -5.97 -0.29 -0.63
N TYR A 55 -5.30 -0.74 0.42
CA TYR A 55 -5.83 -1.81 1.24
C TYR A 55 -6.91 -1.23 2.15
N GLU A 56 -8.09 -1.81 2.10
CA GLU A 56 -9.18 -1.43 2.97
C GLU A 56 -9.70 -2.66 3.67
N ASP A 57 -9.68 -2.61 4.97
CA ASP A 57 -10.14 -3.71 5.79
C ASP A 57 -11.35 -3.31 6.62
N CYS A 58 -11.92 -2.19 6.30
CA CYS A 58 -13.02 -1.62 7.05
C CYS A 58 -14.32 -2.02 6.38
N GLU A 59 -15.09 -2.83 7.05
CA GLU A 59 -16.36 -3.29 6.51
C GLU A 59 -17.53 -2.81 7.33
#